data_3a7dbc1937806fb646a853bfdda0b6fe
#
_entry.id   3a7dbc1937806fb646a853bfdda0b6fe
#
_cell.length_a   1.000
_cell.length_b   1.000
_cell.length_c   1.000
_cell.angle_alpha   90.00
_cell.angle_beta   90.00
_cell.angle_gamma   90.00
#
_symmetry.space_group_name_H-M   'P 1'
#
loop_
_entity.id
_entity.type
_entity.pdbx_description
1 polymer ?
#
loop_
_entity_poly.entity_id
_entity_poly.type
_entity_poly.pdbx_seq_one_letter_code
_entity_poly.pdbx_strand_id
1 'polypeptide(L)'
;MKDCGITGRQFTLLFIIKYNGGSSLSELGDMMNLDRSTINRSIQPLLKKGLLEDRKTDGQRNSSIWLTEHGEDVFNESSKSWNKAQEDFAKLFTKEELEKFDSTLELLKRLEDD
;
A
#
# COMPACT_ATOMS: atom_id res chain seq x y z
N MET A 1 -4.17 12.94 -6.15
CA MET A 1 -4.92 11.84 -5.56
C MET A 1 -6.16 12.24 -4.78
N LYS A 2 -6.52 13.51 -4.83
CA LYS A 2 -7.75 13.99 -4.21
C LYS A 2 -9.00 13.35 -4.84
N ASP A 3 -8.93 13.09 -6.13
CA ASP A 3 -10.08 12.57 -6.89
C ASP A 3 -10.43 11.12 -6.54
N CYS A 4 -9.49 10.39 -5.94
CA CYS A 4 -9.70 8.98 -5.57
C CYS A 4 -10.08 8.82 -4.10
N GLY A 5 -10.12 9.90 -3.33
CA GLY A 5 -10.49 9.87 -1.93
C GLY A 5 -9.49 9.21 -1.00
N ILE A 6 -8.24 9.04 -1.44
CA ILE A 6 -7.18 8.44 -0.62
C ILE A 6 -5.95 9.34 -0.59
N THR A 7 -5.17 9.19 0.47
CA THR A 7 -3.91 9.91 0.65
C THR A 7 -2.76 9.14 -0.01
N GLY A 8 -1.59 9.79 -0.13
CA GLY A 8 -0.41 9.12 -0.65
C GLY A 8 0.01 7.92 0.19
N ARG A 9 -0.10 8.03 1.52
CA ARG A 9 0.20 6.91 2.42
C ARG A 9 -0.77 5.76 2.21
N GLN A 10 -2.04 6.05 2.04
CA GLN A 10 -3.06 5.03 1.77
C GLN A 10 -2.80 4.34 0.44
N PHE A 11 -2.42 5.10 -0.59
CA PHE A 11 -2.04 4.53 -1.87
C PHE A 11 -0.85 3.57 -1.73
N THR A 12 0.16 3.97 -0.96
CA THR A 12 1.33 3.12 -0.72
C THR A 12 0.93 1.82 -0.01
N LEU A 13 0.02 1.90 0.95
CA LEU A 13 -0.51 0.72 1.63
C LEU A 13 -1.23 -0.21 0.67
N LEU A 14 -2.08 0.34 -0.19
CA LEU A 14 -2.78 -0.47 -1.19
C LEU A 14 -1.79 -1.15 -2.14
N PHE A 15 -0.75 -0.43 -2.55
CA PHE A 15 0.30 -0.96 -3.41
C PHE A 15 0.99 -2.16 -2.76
N ILE A 16 1.42 -1.98 -1.51
CA ILE A 16 2.13 -3.04 -0.77
C ILE A 16 1.23 -4.26 -0.57
N ILE A 17 -0.02 -4.04 -0.19
CA ILE A 17 -0.96 -5.12 0.06
C ILE A 17 -1.32 -5.85 -1.24
N LYS A 18 -1.40 -5.13 -2.35
CA LYS A 18 -1.66 -5.75 -3.65
C LYS A 18 -0.63 -6.82 -3.99
N TYR A 19 0.64 -6.53 -3.71
CA TYR A 19 1.74 -7.43 -4.05
C TYR A 19 2.13 -8.37 -2.90
N ASN A 20 1.56 -8.16 -1.71
CA ASN A 20 1.83 -8.97 -0.52
C ASN A 20 0.53 -9.35 0.19
N GLY A 21 -0.44 -9.79 -0.58
CA GLY A 21 -1.75 -10.17 -0.05
C GLY A 21 -1.64 -11.24 1.02
N GLY A 22 -2.46 -11.11 2.06
CA GLY A 22 -2.45 -12.03 3.19
C GLY A 22 -1.47 -11.66 4.28
N SER A 23 -0.82 -10.52 4.20
CA SER A 23 0.12 -10.07 5.22
C SER A 23 -0.59 -9.72 6.52
N SER A 24 0.08 -9.98 7.65
CA SER A 24 -0.40 -9.56 8.96
C SER A 24 -0.09 -8.07 9.17
N LEU A 25 -0.72 -7.49 10.20
CA LEU A 25 -0.42 -6.11 10.58
C LEU A 25 1.06 -5.95 10.95
N SER A 26 1.63 -6.94 11.63
CA SER A 26 3.05 -6.91 11.99
C SER A 26 3.95 -6.90 10.76
N GLU A 27 3.63 -7.74 9.78
CA GLU A 27 4.39 -7.78 8.54
C GLU A 27 4.30 -6.47 7.76
N LEU A 28 3.10 -5.89 7.69
CA LEU A 28 2.90 -4.60 7.02
C LEU A 28 3.64 -3.48 7.73
N GLY A 29 3.62 -3.51 9.07
CA GLY A 29 4.38 -2.54 9.88
C GLY A 29 5.87 -2.62 9.59
N ASP A 30 6.41 -3.82 9.51
CA ASP A 30 7.81 -4.05 9.19
C ASP A 30 8.18 -3.53 7.81
N MET A 31 7.33 -3.82 6.81
CA MET A 31 7.56 -3.36 5.44
C MET A 31 7.54 -1.84 5.32
N MET A 32 6.70 -1.18 6.10
CA MET A 32 6.57 0.27 6.08
C MET A 32 7.41 0.98 7.13
N ASN A 33 8.14 0.22 7.94
CA ASN A 33 8.91 0.74 9.07
C ASN A 33 8.05 1.56 10.02
N LEU A 34 6.87 1.01 10.35
CA LEU A 34 5.90 1.62 11.26
C LEU A 34 5.61 0.65 12.40
N ASP A 35 5.29 1.18 13.57
CA ASP A 35 4.87 0.34 14.69
C ASP A 35 3.45 -0.19 14.45
N ARG A 36 3.08 -1.19 15.23
CA ARG A 36 1.79 -1.86 15.08
C ARG A 36 0.60 -0.91 15.26
N SER A 37 0.70 0.00 16.21
CA SER A 37 -0.37 0.98 16.47
C SER A 37 -0.58 1.90 15.28
N THR A 38 0.50 2.38 14.70
CA THR A 38 0.46 3.28 13.55
C THR A 38 -0.09 2.59 12.31
N ILE A 39 0.37 1.36 12.03
CA ILE A 39 -0.10 0.63 10.87
C ILE A 39 -1.58 0.28 11.02
N ASN A 40 -2.01 -0.11 12.23
CA ASN A 40 -3.41 -0.40 12.48
C ASN A 40 -4.29 0.82 12.24
N ARG A 41 -3.88 1.99 12.72
CA ARG A 41 -4.63 3.24 12.48
C ARG A 41 -4.70 3.61 11.01
N SER A 42 -3.65 3.31 10.26
CA SER A 42 -3.62 3.60 8.82
C SER A 42 -4.54 2.66 8.03
N ILE A 43 -4.69 1.43 8.49
CA ILE A 43 -5.49 0.42 7.81
C ILE A 43 -6.98 0.54 8.10
N GLN A 44 -7.36 0.96 9.33
CA GLN A 44 -8.76 1.04 9.73
C GLN A 44 -9.64 1.83 8.76
N PRO A 45 -9.25 3.04 8.31
CA PRO A 45 -10.09 3.76 7.34
C PRO A 45 -10.27 3.01 6.03
N LEU A 46 -9.26 2.26 5.60
CA LEU A 46 -9.33 1.49 4.35
C LEU A 46 -10.27 0.29 4.49
N LEU A 47 -10.30 -0.33 5.65
CA LEU A 47 -11.26 -1.39 5.95
C LEU A 47 -12.69 -0.84 5.96
N LYS A 48 -12.88 0.34 6.56
CA LYS A 48 -14.20 0.98 6.61
C LYS A 48 -14.71 1.36 5.23
N LYS A 49 -13.82 1.78 4.35
CA LYS A 49 -14.17 2.17 2.98
C LYS A 49 -14.40 0.95 2.08
N GLY A 50 -14.13 -0.25 2.58
CA GLY A 50 -14.26 -1.47 1.79
C GLY A 50 -13.16 -1.68 0.78
N LEU A 51 -12.02 -1.02 0.96
CA LEU A 51 -10.86 -1.16 0.08
C LEU A 51 -9.98 -2.34 0.47
N LEU A 52 -10.00 -2.70 1.74
CA LEU A 52 -9.27 -3.84 2.29
C LEU A 52 -10.24 -4.76 3.01
N GLU A 53 -9.86 -6.01 3.14
CA GLU A 53 -10.59 -6.97 3.96
C GLU A 53 -9.60 -7.83 4.75
N ASP A 54 -10.04 -8.27 5.93
CA ASP A 54 -9.26 -9.19 6.76
C ASP A 54 -9.88 -10.58 6.59
N ARG A 55 -9.14 -11.47 5.95
CA ARG A 55 -9.59 -12.85 5.69
C ARG A 55 -9.16 -13.82 6.80
N LYS A 56 -8.89 -13.30 7.97
CA LYS A 56 -8.57 -14.10 9.13
C LYS A 56 -9.69 -15.10 9.39
N THR A 57 -9.31 -16.37 9.52
CA THR A 57 -10.26 -17.44 9.83
C THR A 57 -10.25 -17.72 11.33
N ASP A 58 -11.27 -18.45 11.80
CA ASP A 58 -11.34 -18.84 13.20
C ASP A 58 -10.11 -19.64 13.60
N GLY A 59 -9.53 -19.28 14.74
CA GLY A 59 -8.31 -19.90 15.23
C GLY A 59 -7.02 -19.25 14.80
N GLN A 60 -7.05 -18.34 13.84
CA GLN A 60 -5.86 -17.58 13.45
C GLN A 60 -5.64 -16.43 14.42
N ARG A 61 -4.39 -16.26 14.83
CA ARG A 61 -4.00 -15.15 15.72
C ARG A 61 -3.79 -13.86 14.96
N ASN A 62 -3.22 -13.97 13.77
CA ASN A 62 -2.81 -12.82 12.98
C ASN A 62 -3.85 -12.48 11.94
N SER A 63 -3.96 -11.19 11.64
CA SER A 63 -4.78 -10.71 10.54
C SER A 63 -4.20 -11.21 9.21
N SER A 64 -5.05 -11.25 8.20
CA SER A 64 -4.66 -11.60 6.84
C SER A 64 -5.30 -10.56 5.94
N ILE A 65 -4.57 -9.51 5.63
CA ILE A 65 -5.09 -8.34 4.94
C ILE A 65 -4.97 -8.48 3.43
N TRP A 66 -6.08 -8.26 2.74
CA TRP A 66 -6.18 -8.38 1.28
C TRP A 66 -6.87 -7.16 0.69
N LEU A 67 -6.53 -6.84 -0.56
CA LEU A 67 -7.30 -5.86 -1.33
C LEU A 67 -8.63 -6.48 -1.74
N THR A 68 -9.70 -5.70 -1.61
CA THR A 68 -11.00 -6.08 -2.18
C THR A 68 -11.03 -5.72 -3.66
N GLU A 69 -12.06 -6.17 -4.37
CA GLU A 69 -12.28 -5.76 -5.76
C GLU A 69 -12.37 -4.23 -5.85
N HIS A 70 -13.11 -3.62 -4.92
CA HIS A 70 -13.21 -2.16 -4.85
C HIS A 70 -11.85 -1.51 -4.58
N GLY A 71 -11.04 -2.13 -3.71
CA GLY A 71 -9.68 -1.67 -3.43
C GLY A 71 -8.80 -1.69 -4.67
N GLU A 72 -8.93 -2.72 -5.49
CA GLU A 72 -8.19 -2.80 -6.75
C GLU A 72 -8.61 -1.72 -7.74
N ASP A 73 -9.92 -1.44 -7.82
CA ASP A 73 -10.43 -0.39 -8.68
C ASP A 73 -9.88 0.98 -8.27
N VAL A 74 -9.90 1.28 -6.96
CA VAL A 74 -9.37 2.52 -6.43
C VAL A 74 -7.86 2.60 -6.66
N PHE A 75 -7.14 1.50 -6.48
CA PHE A 75 -5.71 1.44 -6.75
C PHE A 75 -5.41 1.76 -8.21
N ASN A 76 -6.15 1.17 -9.14
CA ASN A 76 -5.94 1.39 -10.57
C ASN A 76 -6.20 2.84 -10.96
N GLU A 77 -7.27 3.45 -10.42
CA GLU A 77 -7.57 4.86 -10.63
C GLU A 77 -6.47 5.76 -10.07
N SER A 78 -6.01 5.46 -8.87
CA SER A 78 -4.95 6.22 -8.21
C SER A 78 -3.62 6.11 -8.95
N SER A 79 -3.34 4.94 -9.53
CA SER A 79 -2.12 4.73 -10.31
C SER A 79 -2.04 5.64 -11.53
N LYS A 80 -3.17 5.88 -12.17
CA LYS A 80 -3.22 6.79 -13.32
C LYS A 80 -2.85 8.21 -12.90
N SER A 81 -3.40 8.67 -11.78
CA SER A 81 -3.08 9.97 -11.21
C SER A 81 -1.64 10.05 -10.73
N TRP A 82 -1.14 8.97 -10.15
CA TRP A 82 0.23 8.88 -9.66
C TRP A 82 1.26 9.07 -10.77
N ASN A 83 1.05 8.42 -11.90
CA ASN A 83 1.97 8.55 -13.04
C ASN A 83 2.07 9.99 -13.52
N LYS A 84 0.97 10.73 -13.45
CA LYS A 84 0.93 12.14 -13.85
C LYS A 84 1.63 13.04 -12.84
N ALA A 85 1.47 12.75 -11.56
CA ALA A 85 2.02 13.55 -10.47
C ALA A 85 3.48 13.20 -10.15
N GLN A 86 3.97 12.08 -10.63
CA GLN A 86 5.29 11.53 -10.26
C GLN A 86 6.44 12.50 -10.57
N GLU A 87 6.38 13.19 -11.69
CA GLU A 87 7.42 14.14 -12.07
C GLU A 87 7.52 15.30 -11.07
N ASP A 88 6.38 15.85 -10.67
CA ASP A 88 6.34 16.94 -9.70
C ASP A 88 6.76 16.47 -8.32
N PHE A 89 6.35 15.27 -7.96
CA PHE A 89 6.68 14.66 -6.68
C PHE A 89 8.19 14.39 -6.55
N ALA A 90 8.80 13.92 -7.64
CA ALA A 90 10.24 13.63 -7.66
C ALA A 90 11.10 14.85 -7.36
N LYS A 91 10.63 16.04 -7.70
CA LYS A 91 11.35 17.30 -7.45
C LYS A 91 11.46 17.64 -5.97
N LEU A 92 10.60 17.05 -5.14
CA LEU A 92 10.58 17.31 -3.70
C LEU A 92 11.58 16.45 -2.91
N PHE A 93 12.21 15.49 -3.57
CA PHE A 93 13.08 14.51 -2.91
C PHE A 93 14.53 14.67 -3.34
N THR A 94 15.44 14.27 -2.46
CA THR A 94 16.86 14.20 -2.80
C THR A 94 17.10 13.02 -3.75
N LYS A 95 18.21 13.08 -4.46
CA LYS A 95 18.61 12.00 -5.34
C LYS A 95 18.71 10.66 -4.59
N GLU A 96 19.24 10.71 -3.38
CA GLU A 96 19.39 9.52 -2.54
C GLU A 96 18.05 8.91 -2.15
N GLU A 97 17.08 9.75 -1.80
CA GLU A 97 15.72 9.29 -1.48
C GLU A 97 15.04 8.65 -2.68
N LEU A 98 15.22 9.23 -3.87
CA LEU A 98 14.68 8.68 -5.11
C LEU A 98 15.29 7.33 -5.45
N GLU A 99 16.59 7.16 -5.24
CA GLU A 99 17.27 5.90 -5.50
C GLU A 99 16.73 4.78 -4.61
N LYS A 100 16.49 5.06 -3.34
CA LYS A 100 15.89 4.09 -2.42
C LYS A 100 14.48 3.70 -2.85
N PHE A 101 13.70 4.67 -3.28
CA PHE A 101 12.34 4.44 -3.74
C PHE A 101 12.33 3.58 -5.01
N ASP A 102 13.18 3.91 -5.97
CA ASP A 102 13.30 3.17 -7.23
C ASP A 102 13.74 1.72 -6.98
N SER A 103 14.67 1.51 -6.07
CA SER A 103 15.13 0.16 -5.71
C SER A 103 13.99 -0.69 -5.17
N THR A 104 13.15 -0.11 -4.32
CA THR A 104 12.00 -0.79 -3.77
C THR A 104 11.01 -1.18 -4.86
N LEU A 105 10.75 -0.26 -5.79
CA LEU A 105 9.85 -0.52 -6.91
C LEU A 105 10.38 -1.63 -7.84
N GLU A 106 11.68 -1.63 -8.08
CA GLU A 106 12.30 -2.68 -8.90
C GLU A 106 12.19 -4.05 -8.26
N LEU A 107 12.39 -4.14 -6.96
CA LEU A 107 12.23 -5.39 -6.22
C LEU A 107 10.80 -5.92 -6.34
N LEU A 108 9.82 -5.04 -6.21
CA LEU A 108 8.43 -5.41 -6.33
C LEU A 108 8.10 -5.88 -7.75
N LYS A 109 8.66 -5.23 -8.77
CA LYS A 109 8.47 -5.64 -10.16
C LYS A 109 9.06 -7.02 -10.43
N ARG A 110 10.21 -7.32 -9.86
CA ARG A 110 10.85 -8.64 -10.02
C ARG A 110 9.97 -9.74 -9.42
N LEU A 111 9.36 -9.47 -8.29
CA LEU A 111 8.44 -10.42 -7.66
C LEU A 111 7.20 -10.64 -8.52
N GLU A 112 6.74 -9.62 -9.20
CA GLU A 112 5.58 -9.70 -10.09
C GLU A 112 5.88 -10.51 -11.35
N ASP A 113 7.09 -10.37 -11.90
CA ASP A 113 7.51 -11.02 -13.13
C ASP A 113 7.86 -12.52 -12.94
N ASP A 114 8.13 -12.92 -11.71
CA ASP A 114 8.38 -14.29 -11.36
C ASP A 114 7.09 -15.05 -11.11
#